data_2eab3364973b8617baa78ac190f516c6
#
_entry.id   2eab3364973b8617baa78ac190f516c6
#
_cell.length_a   1.000
_cell.length_b   1.000
_cell.length_c   1.000
_cell.angle_alpha   90.00
_cell.angle_beta   90.00
_cell.angle_gamma   90.00
#
_symmetry.space_group_name_H-M   'P 1'
#
loop_
_entity.id
_entity.type
_entity.pdbx_description
1 polymer ?
#
loop_
_entity_poly.entity_id
_entity_poly.type
_entity_poly.pdbx_seq_one_letter_code
_entity_poly.pdbx_strand_id
1 'polypeptide(L)'
;MITFSDIQLLRGGKPLLDQTSATIQPGDKVGLVGKNGCGKSTLFALIKDELSIDAGNFSKPSHWEMAWVAQETPALERPALEYVIDGDREYRALEAQLLQAEQADNGTLVAELHGKIETIGGYSIRARAAELLDGLGFSQEQMNWNLTQFSGGWRMRLNLAPVSYTHLTLPTI
;
A
#
# COMPACT_ATOMS: atom_id res chain seq x y z
N MET A 1 0.37 19.35 -2.43
CA MET A 1 0.80 19.55 -1.04
C MET A 1 -0.24 18.99 -0.09
N ILE A 2 0.17 18.55 1.09
CA ILE A 2 -0.73 18.18 2.19
C ILE A 2 -0.77 19.36 3.16
N THR A 3 -1.96 19.81 3.54
CA THR A 3 -2.12 20.97 4.43
C THR A 3 -3.00 20.62 5.62
N PHE A 4 -2.53 20.95 6.79
CA PHE A 4 -3.25 20.92 8.05
C PHE A 4 -3.43 22.37 8.51
N SER A 5 -4.65 22.80 8.80
CA SER A 5 -4.96 24.16 9.26
C SER A 5 -5.82 24.07 10.50
N ASP A 6 -5.23 24.43 11.64
CA ASP A 6 -5.87 24.45 12.96
C ASP A 6 -6.64 23.17 13.29
N ILE A 7 -6.06 22.02 12.87
CA ILE A 7 -6.73 20.73 13.07
C ILE A 7 -6.79 20.39 14.55
N GLN A 8 -7.95 19.87 14.95
CA GLN A 8 -8.15 19.22 16.24
C GLN A 8 -8.53 17.76 16.02
N LEU A 9 -7.93 16.89 16.81
CA LEU A 9 -8.17 15.47 16.78
C LEU A 9 -8.23 14.91 18.18
N LEU A 10 -9.39 14.40 18.58
CA LEU A 10 -9.68 13.89 19.93
C LEU A 10 -9.67 12.36 19.93
N ARG A 11 -9.18 11.78 21.01
CA ARG A 11 -9.28 10.34 21.27
C ARG A 11 -9.60 10.11 22.75
N GLY A 12 -10.72 9.42 23.01
CA GLY A 12 -11.18 9.18 24.36
C GLY A 12 -11.40 10.46 25.18
N GLY A 13 -11.85 11.54 24.51
CA GLY A 13 -12.07 12.85 25.12
C GLY A 13 -10.79 13.65 25.40
N LYS A 14 -9.61 13.16 25.00
CA LYS A 14 -8.34 13.88 25.12
C LYS A 14 -7.86 14.39 23.77
N PRO A 15 -7.41 15.65 23.66
CA PRO A 15 -6.81 16.15 22.43
C PRO A 15 -5.45 15.47 22.21
N LEU A 16 -5.30 14.83 21.04
CA LEU A 16 -4.02 14.32 20.53
C LEU A 16 -3.33 15.37 19.65
N LEU A 17 -4.12 16.10 18.87
CA LEU A 17 -3.70 17.27 18.14
C LEU A 17 -4.66 18.39 18.52
N ASP A 18 -4.13 19.57 18.78
CA ASP A 18 -4.90 20.73 19.17
C ASP A 18 -4.35 21.98 18.44
N GLN A 19 -5.22 22.64 17.67
CA GLN A 19 -4.91 23.81 16.85
C GLN A 19 -3.59 23.66 16.05
N THR A 20 -3.38 22.45 15.50
CA THR A 20 -2.12 22.11 14.84
C THR A 20 -2.19 22.49 13.37
N SER A 21 -1.21 23.28 12.92
CA SER A 21 -1.08 23.68 11.51
C SER A 21 0.28 23.26 10.96
N ALA A 22 0.28 22.68 9.75
CA ALA A 22 1.48 22.27 9.04
C ALA A 22 1.20 22.13 7.54
N THR A 23 2.23 22.30 6.74
CA THR A 23 2.16 22.07 5.29
C THR A 23 3.32 21.20 4.84
N ILE A 24 3.05 20.18 4.04
CA ILE A 24 4.04 19.31 3.44
C ILE A 24 4.01 19.54 1.92
N GLN A 25 5.11 20.00 1.37
CA GLN A 25 5.25 20.27 -0.06
C GLN A 25 5.62 18.99 -0.83
N PRO A 26 5.35 18.94 -2.15
CA PRO A 26 5.88 17.90 -3.00
C PRO A 26 7.41 17.84 -2.90
N GLY A 27 7.96 16.62 -2.72
CA GLY A 27 9.40 16.39 -2.57
C GLY A 27 9.92 16.50 -1.13
N ASP A 28 9.14 16.97 -0.18
CA ASP A 28 9.56 17.05 1.22
C ASP A 28 9.79 15.65 1.83
N LYS A 29 10.84 15.54 2.64
CA LYS A 29 11.11 14.38 3.50
C LYS A 29 10.83 14.79 4.95
N VAL A 30 9.73 14.32 5.49
CA VAL A 30 9.24 14.75 6.82
C VAL A 30 9.44 13.64 7.84
N GLY A 31 10.10 13.95 8.96
CA GLY A 31 10.22 13.08 10.12
C GLY A 31 9.21 13.46 11.20
N LEU A 32 8.33 12.54 11.59
CA LEU A 32 7.40 12.72 12.69
C LEU A 32 7.96 12.09 13.97
N VAL A 33 8.33 12.93 14.96
CA VAL A 33 8.98 12.50 16.20
C VAL A 33 8.06 12.79 17.39
N GLY A 34 8.07 11.92 18.38
CA GLY A 34 7.29 12.10 19.61
C GLY A 34 7.24 10.82 20.45
N LYS A 35 6.86 10.95 21.72
CA LYS A 35 6.70 9.83 22.65
C LYS A 35 5.66 8.82 22.16
N ASN A 36 5.71 7.58 22.68
CA ASN A 36 4.67 6.61 22.41
C ASN A 36 3.31 7.11 22.94
N GLY A 37 2.25 6.92 22.13
CA GLY A 37 0.91 7.41 22.46
C GLY A 37 0.62 8.88 22.18
N CYS A 38 1.59 9.67 21.64
CA CYS A 38 1.36 11.09 21.34
C CYS A 38 0.57 11.37 20.04
N GLY A 39 0.01 10.34 19.37
CA GLY A 39 -0.84 10.54 18.20
C GLY A 39 -0.16 10.37 16.83
N LYS A 40 1.11 9.91 16.75
CA LYS A 40 1.79 9.69 15.45
C LYS A 40 1.01 8.78 14.50
N SER A 41 0.60 7.61 14.99
CA SER A 41 -0.19 6.66 14.21
C SER A 41 -1.58 7.21 13.85
N THR A 42 -2.13 8.06 14.71
CA THR A 42 -3.42 8.72 14.48
C THR A 42 -3.32 9.77 13.36
N LEU A 43 -2.21 10.51 13.30
CA LEU A 43 -1.93 11.43 12.20
C LEU A 43 -1.77 10.67 10.87
N PHE A 44 -1.07 9.54 10.86
CA PHE A 44 -0.96 8.71 9.66
C PHE A 44 -2.33 8.13 9.24
N ALA A 45 -3.18 7.73 10.19
CA ALA A 45 -4.53 7.26 9.89
C ALA A 45 -5.42 8.38 9.31
N LEU A 46 -5.25 9.63 9.75
CA LEU A 46 -5.89 10.79 9.15
C LEU A 46 -5.42 11.00 7.70
N ILE A 47 -4.11 10.96 7.45
CA ILE A 47 -3.54 11.12 6.09
C ILE A 47 -4.06 10.02 5.14
N LYS A 48 -4.28 8.80 5.65
CA LYS A 48 -4.82 7.66 4.91
C LYS A 48 -6.34 7.67 4.72
N ASP A 49 -7.04 8.70 5.20
CA ASP A 49 -8.51 8.80 5.24
C ASP A 49 -9.21 7.70 6.09
N GLU A 50 -8.47 7.06 6.99
CA GLU A 50 -9.03 6.11 7.96
C GLU A 50 -9.72 6.83 9.13
N LEU A 51 -9.45 8.11 9.31
CA LEU A 51 -9.99 8.97 10.34
C LEU A 51 -10.35 10.34 9.76
N SER A 52 -11.34 11.00 10.38
CA SER A 52 -11.67 12.40 10.16
C SER A 52 -11.18 13.27 11.32
N ILE A 53 -10.97 14.56 11.03
CA ILE A 53 -10.67 15.58 12.03
C ILE A 53 -11.94 15.95 12.81
N ASP A 54 -11.80 16.38 14.07
CA ASP A 54 -12.90 16.88 14.89
C ASP A 54 -13.16 18.37 14.64
N ALA A 55 -12.10 19.15 14.33
CA ALA A 55 -12.19 20.55 13.93
C ALA A 55 -10.99 20.99 13.07
N GLY A 56 -11.11 22.12 12.41
CA GLY A 56 -10.09 22.68 11.51
C GLY A 56 -10.27 22.22 10.07
N ASN A 57 -9.20 22.28 9.26
CA ASN A 57 -9.20 21.88 7.86
C ASN A 57 -8.01 20.96 7.55
N PHE A 58 -8.29 19.86 6.89
CA PHE A 58 -7.29 18.96 6.33
C PHE A 58 -7.51 18.82 4.82
N SER A 59 -6.47 18.99 4.03
CA SER A 59 -6.56 18.83 2.58
C SER A 59 -5.33 18.11 2.02
N LYS A 60 -5.58 17.25 1.06
CA LYS A 60 -4.57 16.59 0.23
C LYS A 60 -5.08 16.47 -1.21
N PRO A 61 -4.22 16.37 -2.23
CA PRO A 61 -4.65 16.16 -3.60
C PRO A 61 -5.39 14.83 -3.75
N SER A 62 -6.58 14.85 -4.33
CA SER A 62 -7.43 13.67 -4.52
C SER A 62 -6.84 12.63 -5.49
N HIS A 63 -5.93 13.09 -6.39
CA HIS A 63 -5.29 12.23 -7.40
C HIS A 63 -3.99 11.59 -6.90
N TRP A 64 -3.58 11.83 -5.64
CA TRP A 64 -2.38 11.20 -5.10
C TRP A 64 -2.67 9.77 -4.69
N GLU A 65 -1.86 8.87 -5.19
CA GLU A 65 -1.78 7.51 -4.69
C GLU A 65 -0.83 7.49 -3.49
N MET A 66 -1.26 6.84 -2.43
CA MET A 66 -0.48 6.71 -1.20
C MET A 66 -0.03 5.28 -1.03
N ALA A 67 1.27 5.12 -0.80
CA ALA A 67 1.85 3.86 -0.38
C ALA A 67 2.39 3.99 1.05
N TRP A 68 2.27 2.96 1.84
CA TRP A 68 2.81 2.92 3.20
C TRP A 68 3.36 1.55 3.55
N VAL A 69 4.38 1.55 4.39
CA VAL A 69 4.92 0.32 4.97
C VAL A 69 4.21 0.07 6.30
N ALA A 70 3.57 -1.09 6.43
CA ALA A 70 2.94 -1.48 7.69
C ALA A 70 4.02 -1.70 8.77
N GLN A 71 3.71 -1.35 10.00
CA GLN A 71 4.63 -1.54 11.13
C GLN A 71 4.86 -3.02 11.43
N GLU A 72 3.86 -3.84 11.20
CA GLU A 72 3.94 -5.30 11.32
C GLU A 72 3.36 -5.97 10.09
N THR A 73 4.05 -7.00 9.60
CA THR A 73 3.50 -7.87 8.56
C THR A 73 2.66 -8.94 9.24
N PRO A 74 1.38 -9.06 8.90
CA PRO A 74 0.55 -10.12 9.46
C PRO A 74 1.14 -11.49 9.09
N ALA A 75 1.09 -12.43 10.04
CA ALA A 75 1.42 -13.82 9.79
C ALA A 75 0.23 -14.45 9.03
N LEU A 76 0.24 -14.34 7.70
CA LEU A 76 -0.80 -14.88 6.84
C LEU A 76 -0.37 -16.23 6.25
N GLU A 77 -1.33 -17.14 6.06
CA GLU A 77 -1.15 -18.35 5.26
C GLU A 77 -1.25 -18.01 3.76
N ARG A 78 -0.34 -17.19 3.30
CA ARG A 78 -0.26 -16.69 1.92
C ARG A 78 1.19 -16.72 1.47
N PRO A 79 1.50 -17.23 0.26
CA PRO A 79 2.85 -17.24 -0.29
C PRO A 79 3.42 -15.81 -0.41
N ALA A 80 4.72 -15.67 -0.16
CA ALA A 80 5.42 -14.37 -0.22
C ALA A 80 5.25 -13.71 -1.60
N LEU A 81 5.33 -14.47 -2.69
CA LEU A 81 5.13 -13.97 -4.04
C LEU A 81 3.73 -13.38 -4.24
N GLU A 82 2.70 -14.09 -3.79
CA GLU A 82 1.31 -13.64 -3.88
C GLU A 82 1.08 -12.37 -3.04
N TYR A 83 1.69 -12.31 -1.85
CA TYR A 83 1.60 -11.14 -0.99
C TYR A 83 2.18 -9.88 -1.65
N VAL A 84 3.27 -10.00 -2.41
CA VAL A 84 3.85 -8.88 -3.17
C VAL A 84 2.89 -8.46 -4.29
N ILE A 85 2.33 -9.41 -5.03
CA ILE A 85 1.37 -9.16 -6.11
C ILE A 85 0.08 -8.51 -5.58
N ASP A 86 -0.34 -8.83 -4.34
CA ASP A 86 -1.51 -8.20 -3.69
C ASP A 86 -1.34 -6.69 -3.49
N GLY A 87 -0.11 -6.18 -3.55
CA GLY A 87 0.16 -4.74 -3.60
C GLY A 87 -0.38 -4.06 -4.86
N ASP A 88 -0.49 -4.78 -5.98
CA ASP A 88 -1.08 -4.28 -7.22
C ASP A 88 -2.60 -4.51 -7.21
N ARG A 89 -3.32 -3.53 -6.66
CA ARG A 89 -4.77 -3.59 -6.52
C ARG A 89 -5.51 -3.61 -7.85
N GLU A 90 -4.96 -2.92 -8.85
CA GLU A 90 -5.57 -2.85 -10.19
C GLU A 90 -5.51 -4.23 -10.85
N TYR A 91 -4.35 -4.87 -10.82
CA TYR A 91 -4.20 -6.24 -11.33
C TYR A 91 -5.13 -7.21 -10.61
N ARG A 92 -5.18 -7.19 -9.28
CA ARG A 92 -6.06 -8.10 -8.51
C ARG A 92 -7.55 -7.87 -8.80
N ALA A 93 -7.95 -6.62 -9.03
CA ALA A 93 -9.33 -6.32 -9.42
C ALA A 93 -9.67 -6.88 -10.80
N LEU A 94 -8.75 -6.76 -11.77
CA LEU A 94 -8.92 -7.33 -13.12
C LEU A 94 -8.88 -8.85 -13.11
N GLU A 95 -7.98 -9.47 -12.33
CA GLU A 95 -7.89 -10.93 -12.18
C GLU A 95 -9.20 -11.51 -11.59
N ALA A 96 -9.77 -10.85 -10.58
CA ALA A 96 -11.05 -11.27 -9.99
C ALA A 96 -12.22 -11.12 -10.98
N GLN A 97 -12.25 -10.05 -11.76
CA GLN A 97 -13.28 -9.85 -12.80
C GLN A 97 -13.15 -10.88 -13.92
N LEU A 98 -11.92 -11.20 -14.33
CA LEU A 98 -11.65 -12.20 -15.34
C LEU A 98 -12.18 -13.58 -14.91
N LEU A 99 -11.88 -13.99 -13.69
CA LEU A 99 -12.38 -15.25 -13.13
C LEU A 99 -13.92 -15.31 -13.12
N GLN A 100 -14.58 -14.21 -12.76
CA GLN A 100 -16.05 -14.13 -12.79
C GLN A 100 -16.61 -14.20 -14.21
N ALA A 101 -15.96 -13.53 -15.19
CA ALA A 101 -16.38 -13.55 -16.58
C ALA A 101 -16.22 -14.95 -17.20
N GLU A 102 -15.15 -15.67 -16.86
CA GLU A 102 -14.92 -17.06 -17.26
C GLU A 102 -15.99 -17.99 -16.68
N GLN A 103 -16.32 -17.85 -15.38
CA GLN A 103 -17.38 -18.64 -14.73
C GLN A 103 -18.77 -18.37 -15.31
N ALA A 104 -18.99 -17.17 -15.83
CA ALA A 104 -20.24 -16.77 -16.49
C ALA A 104 -20.27 -17.11 -17.99
N ASP A 105 -19.23 -17.75 -18.52
CA ASP A 105 -19.05 -18.06 -19.95
C ASP A 105 -19.22 -16.83 -20.88
N ASN A 106 -18.79 -15.65 -20.40
CA ASN A 106 -18.87 -14.38 -21.12
C ASN A 106 -17.61 -14.11 -21.93
N GLY A 107 -17.47 -14.73 -23.08
CA GLY A 107 -16.27 -14.65 -23.91
C GLY A 107 -15.91 -13.22 -24.35
N THR A 108 -16.89 -12.34 -24.55
CA THR A 108 -16.65 -10.94 -24.93
C THR A 108 -15.95 -10.18 -23.81
N LEU A 109 -16.47 -10.32 -22.58
CA LEU A 109 -15.87 -9.67 -21.40
C LEU A 109 -14.49 -10.26 -21.07
N VAL A 110 -14.30 -11.57 -21.23
CA VAL A 110 -13.00 -12.23 -21.07
C VAL A 110 -11.96 -11.61 -22.00
N ALA A 111 -12.28 -11.44 -23.29
CA ALA A 111 -11.37 -10.81 -24.26
C ALA A 111 -11.02 -9.36 -23.90
N GLU A 112 -12.01 -8.58 -23.45
CA GLU A 112 -11.80 -7.19 -22.99
C GLU A 112 -10.87 -7.13 -21.78
N LEU A 113 -11.08 -8.00 -20.79
CA LEU A 113 -10.29 -8.04 -19.55
C LEU A 113 -8.85 -8.49 -19.81
N HIS A 114 -8.63 -9.44 -20.73
CA HIS A 114 -7.28 -9.79 -21.17
C HIS A 114 -6.55 -8.59 -21.79
N GLY A 115 -7.22 -7.78 -22.61
CA GLY A 115 -6.64 -6.54 -23.15
C GLY A 115 -6.27 -5.53 -22.06
N LYS A 116 -7.10 -5.38 -21.03
CA LYS A 116 -6.79 -4.49 -19.88
C LYS A 116 -5.60 -5.01 -19.08
N ILE A 117 -5.54 -6.31 -18.80
CA ILE A 117 -4.42 -6.96 -18.10
C ILE A 117 -3.13 -6.79 -18.89
N GLU A 118 -3.17 -6.93 -20.22
CA GLU A 118 -2.01 -6.70 -21.08
C GLU A 118 -1.54 -5.24 -21.01
N THR A 119 -2.46 -4.29 -21.04
CA THR A 119 -2.16 -2.85 -21.00
C THR A 119 -1.40 -2.44 -19.73
N ILE A 120 -1.73 -3.03 -18.58
CA ILE A 120 -1.02 -2.78 -17.32
C ILE A 120 0.21 -3.67 -17.13
N GLY A 121 0.56 -4.49 -18.11
CA GLY A 121 1.67 -5.44 -18.03
C GLY A 121 1.43 -6.58 -17.04
N GLY A 122 0.17 -6.95 -16.81
CA GLY A 122 -0.23 -7.95 -15.83
C GLY A 122 0.38 -9.34 -16.08
N TYR A 123 0.65 -9.71 -17.32
CA TYR A 123 1.31 -10.98 -17.65
C TYR A 123 2.76 -11.09 -17.16
N SER A 124 3.44 -9.96 -16.95
CA SER A 124 4.80 -9.93 -16.39
C SER A 124 4.83 -9.74 -14.88
N ILE A 125 3.68 -9.60 -14.22
CA ILE A 125 3.59 -9.24 -12.80
C ILE A 125 4.31 -10.23 -11.88
N ARG A 126 4.16 -11.53 -12.15
CA ARG A 126 4.83 -12.60 -11.39
C ARG A 126 6.35 -12.53 -11.53
N ALA A 127 6.85 -12.28 -12.73
CA ALA A 127 8.28 -12.17 -12.99
C ALA A 127 8.87 -10.95 -12.27
N ARG A 128 8.20 -9.80 -12.36
CA ARG A 128 8.61 -8.56 -11.66
C ARG A 128 8.58 -8.70 -10.14
N ALA A 129 7.55 -9.36 -9.60
CA ALA A 129 7.45 -9.62 -8.16
C ALA A 129 8.54 -10.59 -7.68
N ALA A 130 8.88 -11.62 -8.48
CA ALA A 130 9.97 -12.54 -8.18
C ALA A 130 11.34 -11.85 -8.23
N GLU A 131 11.59 -11.00 -9.22
CA GLU A 131 12.82 -10.20 -9.34
C GLU A 131 12.98 -9.26 -8.14
N LEU A 132 11.91 -8.61 -7.70
CA LEU A 132 11.93 -7.76 -6.51
C LEU A 132 12.25 -8.56 -5.25
N LEU A 133 11.66 -9.73 -5.06
CA LEU A 133 11.94 -10.61 -3.92
C LEU A 133 13.38 -11.11 -3.95
N ASP A 134 13.91 -11.47 -5.11
CA ASP A 134 15.31 -11.86 -5.29
C ASP A 134 16.25 -10.71 -4.88
N GLY A 135 15.95 -9.48 -5.32
CA GLY A 135 16.66 -8.27 -4.92
C GLY A 135 16.62 -7.98 -3.40
N LEU A 136 15.58 -8.45 -2.71
CA LEU A 136 15.45 -8.39 -1.25
C LEU A 136 16.12 -9.59 -0.54
N GLY A 137 16.70 -10.52 -1.29
CA GLY A 137 17.45 -11.67 -0.79
C GLY A 137 16.62 -12.92 -0.52
N PHE A 138 15.40 -13.01 -1.06
CA PHE A 138 14.58 -14.22 -0.96
C PHE A 138 14.97 -15.24 -2.04
N SER A 139 15.19 -16.50 -1.66
CA SER A 139 15.38 -17.57 -2.63
C SER A 139 14.08 -17.93 -3.35
N GLN A 140 14.19 -18.59 -4.52
CA GLN A 140 13.02 -19.05 -5.27
C GLN A 140 12.11 -19.99 -4.45
N GLU A 141 12.70 -20.81 -3.59
CA GLU A 141 11.95 -21.66 -2.69
C GLU A 141 11.16 -20.81 -1.67
N GLN A 142 11.81 -19.81 -1.06
CA GLN A 142 11.18 -18.92 -0.09
C GLN A 142 10.05 -18.08 -0.67
N MET A 143 10.08 -17.77 -1.96
CA MET A 143 8.99 -17.04 -2.62
C MET A 143 7.65 -17.80 -2.55
N ASN A 144 7.69 -19.12 -2.41
CA ASN A 144 6.53 -19.99 -2.28
C ASN A 144 6.15 -20.28 -0.82
N TRP A 145 6.96 -19.87 0.15
CA TRP A 145 6.64 -20.04 1.56
C TRP A 145 5.53 -19.11 2.00
N ASN A 146 4.67 -19.59 2.89
CA ASN A 146 3.68 -18.73 3.56
C ASN A 146 4.35 -17.72 4.49
N LEU A 147 3.74 -16.55 4.67
CA LEU A 147 4.27 -15.50 5.55
C LEU A 147 4.46 -15.98 6.99
N THR A 148 3.67 -16.96 7.43
CA THR A 148 3.80 -17.62 8.74
C THR A 148 5.14 -18.32 8.95
N GLN A 149 5.79 -18.78 7.88
CA GLN A 149 7.05 -19.53 7.93
C GLN A 149 8.28 -18.61 8.09
N PHE A 150 8.10 -17.29 7.93
CA PHE A 150 9.18 -16.32 8.03
C PHE A 150 9.33 -15.76 9.45
N SER A 151 10.58 -15.52 9.85
CA SER A 151 10.88 -14.75 11.05
C SER A 151 10.38 -13.30 10.93
N GLY A 152 10.23 -12.59 12.05
CA GLY A 152 9.80 -11.18 12.06
C GLY A 152 10.66 -10.27 11.18
N GLY A 153 11.99 -10.48 11.17
CA GLY A 153 12.92 -9.71 10.32
C GLY A 153 12.72 -9.95 8.83
N TRP A 154 12.45 -11.18 8.42
CA TRP A 154 12.12 -11.51 7.03
C TRP A 154 10.76 -10.95 6.62
N ARG A 155 9.76 -11.03 7.50
CA ARG A 155 8.45 -10.41 7.25
C ARG A 155 8.57 -8.89 7.10
N MET A 156 9.43 -8.24 7.90
CA MET A 156 9.65 -6.81 7.77
C MET A 156 10.25 -6.43 6.39
N ARG A 157 11.14 -7.26 5.83
CA ARG A 157 11.64 -7.08 4.46
C ARG A 157 10.52 -7.22 3.43
N LEU A 158 9.62 -8.19 3.61
CA LEU A 158 8.45 -8.37 2.74
C LEU A 158 7.54 -7.14 2.72
N ASN A 159 7.41 -6.39 3.82
CA ASN A 159 6.62 -5.16 3.84
C ASN A 159 7.15 -4.06 2.92
N LEU A 160 8.42 -4.09 2.57
CA LEU A 160 9.00 -3.13 1.62
C LEU A 160 8.61 -3.48 0.18
N ALA A 161 8.35 -4.74 -0.11
CA ALA A 161 8.12 -5.22 -1.47
C ALA A 161 6.88 -4.59 -2.14
N PRO A 162 5.67 -4.56 -1.53
CA PRO A 162 4.49 -3.97 -2.16
C PRO A 162 4.67 -2.48 -2.47
N VAL A 163 5.36 -1.73 -1.60
CA VAL A 163 5.63 -0.30 -1.80
C VAL A 163 6.64 -0.09 -2.93
N SER A 164 7.69 -0.88 -2.97
CA SER A 164 8.69 -0.83 -4.04
C SER A 164 8.09 -1.27 -5.38
N TYR A 165 7.16 -2.22 -5.37
CA TYR A 165 6.51 -2.74 -6.56
C TYR A 165 5.67 -1.68 -7.28
N THR A 166 4.86 -0.91 -6.54
CA THR A 166 4.01 0.16 -7.10
C THR A 166 4.82 1.37 -7.56
N HIS A 167 5.99 1.64 -6.97
CA HIS A 167 6.83 2.78 -7.32
C HIS A 167 7.88 2.49 -8.39
N LEU A 168 8.30 1.23 -8.59
CA LEU A 168 9.26 0.86 -9.64
C LEU A 168 8.66 0.91 -11.06
N THR A 169 7.34 1.07 -11.18
CA THR A 169 6.67 1.28 -12.49
C THR A 169 6.63 2.74 -12.92
N LEU A 170 7.11 3.68 -12.10
CA LEU A 170 7.26 5.08 -12.51
C LEU A 170 8.50 5.22 -13.38
N PRO A 171 8.40 5.82 -14.58
CA PRO A 171 9.57 6.04 -15.40
C PRO A 171 10.55 6.93 -14.65
N THR A 172 11.75 6.41 -14.44
CA THR A 172 12.89 7.24 -14.02
C THR A 172 13.17 8.22 -15.15
N ILE A 173 12.82 9.48 -14.94
CA ILE A 173 13.23 10.59 -15.80
C ILE A 173 14.66 10.97 -15.44
#